data_bb196105f7b2278e5badb78150f5d575
#
_entry.id   bb196105f7b2278e5badb78150f5d575
#
_cell.length_a   1.000
_cell.length_b   1.000
_cell.length_c   1.000
_cell.angle_alpha   90.00
_cell.angle_beta   90.00
_cell.angle_gamma   90.00
#
_symmetry.space_group_name_H-M   'P 1'
#
loop_
_entity.id
_entity.type
_entity.pdbx_description
1 polymer ?
#
loop_
_entity_poly.entity_id
_entity_poly.type
_entity_poly.pdbx_seq_one_letter_code
_entity_poly.pdbx_strand_id
1 'polypeptide(L)'
;MSDNGTAYCIECGKKTEYSINVQLVTVDICGVRFKYIEQEAHCAKCWEPIYVPEINDSNVDSRVKAFEEARQKLRHKIDSNGGKS
;
A
#
# COMPACT_ATOMS: atom_id res chain seq x y z
N MET A 1 8.97 -3.31 17.93
CA MET A 1 8.71 -3.00 17.62
C MET A 1 7.88 -2.31 17.51
N SER A 2 7.79 -1.65 17.43
CA SER A 2 6.78 -1.21 17.57
C SER A 2 6.34 -0.64 16.53
N ASP A 3 5.38 -0.84 16.18
CA ASP A 3 4.81 -0.38 15.20
C ASP A 3 4.33 0.83 15.48
N ASN A 4 4.29 1.32 16.58
CA ASN A 4 3.70 2.48 16.85
C ASN A 4 4.75 3.44 16.96
N GLY A 5 5.02 4.29 16.25
CA GLY A 5 5.92 5.36 16.37
C GLY A 5 5.16 6.62 16.62
N THR A 6 5.84 7.74 16.49
CA THR A 6 5.21 9.04 16.58
C THR A 6 5.46 9.79 15.29
N ALA A 7 4.55 10.66 14.94
CA ALA A 7 4.67 11.47 13.74
C ALA A 7 3.97 12.80 13.98
N TYR A 8 4.34 13.81 13.20
CA TYR A 8 3.76 15.12 13.39
C TYR A 8 2.33 15.12 12.86
N CYS A 9 1.41 15.53 13.69
CA CYS A 9 0.02 15.66 13.30
C CYS A 9 -0.29 17.13 13.09
N ILE A 10 -0.67 17.49 11.88
CA ILE A 10 -0.96 18.86 11.56
C ILE A 10 -2.13 19.38 12.38
N GLU A 11 -3.13 18.54 12.55
CA GLU A 11 -4.31 18.97 13.30
C GLU A 11 -4.01 19.21 14.78
N CYS A 12 -3.16 18.37 15.36
CA CYS A 12 -2.80 18.55 16.75
C CYS A 12 -1.66 19.53 16.93
N GLY A 13 -0.92 19.80 15.86
CA GLY A 13 0.18 20.74 15.91
C GLY A 13 1.39 20.24 16.65
N LYS A 14 1.53 18.94 16.76
CA LYS A 14 2.66 18.36 17.49
C LYS A 14 2.80 16.90 17.12
N LYS A 15 3.87 16.30 17.58
CA LYS A 15 4.05 14.87 17.38
C LYS A 15 3.10 14.10 18.26
N THR A 16 2.44 13.11 17.70
CA THR A 16 1.52 12.27 18.44
C THR A 16 1.74 10.83 18.02
N GLU A 17 1.26 9.92 18.81
CA GLU A 17 1.26 8.53 18.44
C GLU A 17 0.24 8.32 17.33
N TYR A 18 0.44 7.29 16.54
CA TYR A 18 -0.50 6.99 15.47
C TYR A 18 -0.84 5.51 15.47
N SER A 19 -1.97 5.21 14.88
CA SER A 19 -2.41 3.84 14.67
C SER A 19 -2.35 3.54 13.20
N ILE A 20 -2.07 2.29 12.87
CA ILE A 20 -1.99 1.86 11.49
C ILE A 20 -3.20 1.00 11.16
N ASN A 21 -3.94 1.40 10.15
CA ASN A 21 -5.03 0.61 9.63
C ASN A 21 -4.56 -0.08 8.38
N VAL A 22 -4.99 -1.31 8.19
CA VAL A 22 -4.59 -2.11 7.04
C VAL A 22 -5.86 -2.44 6.27
N GLN A 23 -5.82 -2.25 4.97
CA GLN A 23 -6.98 -2.56 4.14
C GLN A 23 -6.55 -3.11 2.80
N LEU A 24 -7.40 -3.90 2.21
CA LEU A 24 -7.15 -4.45 0.90
C LEU A 24 -7.76 -3.51 -0.13
N VAL A 25 -6.96 -3.05 -1.06
CA VAL A 25 -7.45 -2.14 -2.10
C VAL A 25 -7.26 -2.77 -3.46
N THR A 26 -8.12 -2.42 -4.38
CA THR A 26 -8.04 -2.89 -5.76
C THR A 26 -7.65 -1.71 -6.64
N VAL A 27 -6.67 -1.91 -7.50
CA VAL A 27 -6.25 -0.86 -8.42
C VAL A 27 -6.13 -1.43 -9.82
N ASP A 28 -6.15 -0.53 -10.78
CA ASP A 28 -6.07 -0.91 -12.18
C ASP A 28 -5.02 -0.01 -12.81
N ILE A 29 -3.90 -0.58 -13.19
CA ILE A 29 -2.80 0.17 -13.76
C ILE A 29 -2.47 -0.45 -15.11
N CYS A 30 -2.50 0.36 -16.15
CA CYS A 30 -2.17 -0.09 -17.52
C CYS A 30 -2.96 -1.32 -17.91
N GLY A 31 -4.21 -1.37 -17.51
CA GLY A 31 -5.07 -2.48 -17.86
C GLY A 31 -4.88 -3.72 -17.01
N VAL A 32 -4.01 -3.63 -16.00
CA VAL A 32 -3.78 -4.76 -15.11
C VAL A 32 -4.48 -4.47 -13.80
N ARG A 33 -5.46 -5.28 -13.45
CA ARG A 33 -6.19 -5.10 -12.20
C ARG A 33 -5.62 -6.03 -11.14
N PHE A 34 -5.34 -5.50 -9.99
CA PHE A 34 -4.76 -6.30 -8.93
C PHE A 34 -5.14 -5.71 -7.58
N LYS A 35 -4.89 -6.48 -6.54
CA LYS A 35 -5.17 -6.05 -5.18
C LYS A 35 -3.89 -6.08 -4.37
N TYR A 36 -3.81 -5.19 -3.41
CA TYR A 36 -2.68 -5.22 -2.50
C TYR A 36 -3.12 -4.67 -1.15
N ILE A 37 -2.29 -4.91 -0.14
CA ILE A 37 -2.58 -4.45 1.21
C ILE A 37 -1.98 -3.07 1.37
N GLU A 38 -2.81 -2.12 1.76
CA GLU A 38 -2.36 -0.76 1.97
C GLU A 38 -2.48 -0.41 3.44
N GLN A 39 -1.48 0.27 3.96
CA GLN A 39 -1.47 0.71 5.34
C GLN A 39 -1.70 2.19 5.39
N GLU A 40 -2.42 2.63 6.41
CA GLU A 40 -2.71 4.04 6.55
C GLU A 40 -2.56 4.42 8.01
N ALA A 41 -1.82 5.49 8.30
CA ALA A 41 -1.60 5.92 9.66
C ALA A 41 -2.58 7.03 10.01
N HIS A 42 -3.13 6.97 11.21
CA HIS A 42 -4.04 7.98 11.71
C HIS A 42 -3.58 8.42 13.08
N CYS A 43 -3.76 9.70 13.38
CA CYS A 43 -3.41 10.23 14.69
C CYS A 43 -4.26 9.53 15.75
N ALA A 44 -3.61 9.10 16.82
CA ALA A 44 -4.34 8.43 17.88
C ALA A 44 -5.25 9.36 18.65
N LYS A 45 -5.04 10.67 18.52
CA LYS A 45 -5.84 11.62 19.27
C LYS A 45 -6.98 12.18 18.45
N CYS A 46 -6.72 12.70 17.30
CA CYS A 46 -7.78 13.33 16.50
C CYS A 46 -8.23 12.45 15.35
N TRP A 47 -7.55 11.33 15.14
CA TRP A 47 -7.92 10.37 14.12
C TRP A 47 -7.76 10.87 12.69
N GLU A 48 -7.05 11.97 12.50
CA GLU A 48 -6.79 12.48 11.17
C GLU A 48 -5.65 11.69 10.53
N PRO A 49 -5.65 11.53 9.21
CA PRO A 49 -4.56 10.82 8.56
C PRO A 49 -3.23 11.54 8.79
N ILE A 50 -2.19 10.74 9.00
CA ILE A 50 -0.86 11.27 9.21
C ILE A 50 0.06 10.66 8.16
N TYR A 51 0.91 11.49 7.58
CA TYR A 51 1.88 11.00 6.62
C TYR A 51 3.09 10.45 7.35
N VAL A 52 3.40 9.19 7.12
CA VAL A 52 4.57 8.53 7.68
C VAL A 52 5.37 7.99 6.52
N PRO A 53 6.56 8.52 6.24
CA PRO A 53 7.32 8.12 5.06
C PRO A 53 7.56 6.62 4.96
N GLU A 54 7.88 5.97 6.07
CA GLU A 54 8.15 4.53 6.04
C GLU A 54 6.92 3.75 5.60
N ILE A 55 5.75 4.19 6.05
CA ILE A 55 4.52 3.50 5.68
C ILE A 55 4.21 3.76 4.22
N ASN A 56 4.44 4.97 3.76
CA ASN A 56 4.21 5.30 2.37
C ASN A 56 5.14 4.47 1.48
N ASP A 57 6.41 4.35 1.86
CA ASP A 57 7.36 3.55 1.08
C ASP A 57 6.93 2.09 1.05
N SER A 58 6.45 1.58 2.16
CA SER A 58 5.97 0.21 2.24
C SER A 58 4.78 0.00 1.31
N ASN A 59 3.87 0.97 1.26
CA ASN A 59 2.71 0.88 0.37
C ASN A 59 3.12 0.88 -1.09
N VAL A 60 4.07 1.74 -1.45
CA VAL A 60 4.56 1.79 -2.82
C VAL A 60 5.19 0.47 -3.19
N ASP A 61 6.00 -0.09 -2.31
CA ASP A 61 6.67 -1.36 -2.55
C ASP A 61 5.64 -2.48 -2.72
N SER A 62 4.64 -2.52 -1.86
CA SER A 62 3.59 -3.53 -1.94
C SER A 62 2.83 -3.42 -3.25
N ARG A 63 2.51 -2.20 -3.66
CA ARG A 63 1.78 -1.98 -4.90
C ARG A 63 2.61 -2.42 -6.10
N VAL A 64 3.89 -2.06 -6.11
CA VAL A 64 4.76 -2.41 -7.22
C VAL A 64 4.90 -3.92 -7.32
N LYS A 65 5.10 -4.59 -6.20
CA LYS A 65 5.25 -6.04 -6.21
C LYS A 65 3.97 -6.72 -6.68
N ALA A 66 2.83 -6.23 -6.22
CA ALA A 66 1.56 -6.82 -6.62
C ALA A 66 1.32 -6.61 -8.10
N PHE A 67 1.68 -5.43 -8.61
CA PHE A 67 1.53 -5.14 -10.03
C PHE A 67 2.43 -6.07 -10.86
N GLU A 68 3.69 -6.24 -10.44
CA GLU A 68 4.60 -7.10 -11.16
C GLU A 68 4.09 -8.54 -11.20
N GLU A 69 3.61 -9.02 -10.07
CA GLU A 69 3.07 -10.38 -10.03
C GLU A 69 1.84 -10.52 -10.91
N ALA A 70 0.96 -9.55 -10.87
CA ALA A 70 -0.26 -9.62 -11.68
C ALA A 70 0.09 -9.57 -13.17
N ARG A 71 1.05 -8.72 -13.51
CA ARG A 71 1.47 -8.60 -14.90
C ARG A 71 2.12 -9.88 -15.38
N GLN A 72 2.92 -10.51 -14.55
CA GLN A 72 3.56 -11.77 -14.91
C GLN A 72 2.53 -12.88 -15.10
N LYS A 73 1.54 -12.93 -14.24
CA LYS A 73 0.50 -13.94 -14.40
C LYS A 73 -0.24 -13.76 -15.71
N LEU A 74 -0.53 -12.53 -16.05
CA LEU A 74 -1.23 -12.25 -17.27
C LEU A 74 -0.39 -12.66 -18.48
N ARG A 75 0.90 -12.29 -18.45
CA ARG A 75 1.79 -12.63 -19.53
C ARG A 75 1.96 -14.14 -19.64
N HIS A 76 2.09 -14.81 -18.52
CA HIS A 76 2.25 -16.26 -18.52
C HIS A 76 1.02 -16.93 -19.13
N LYS A 77 -0.14 -16.41 -18.79
CA LYS A 77 -1.37 -16.95 -19.33
C LYS A 77 -1.42 -16.79 -20.86
N ILE A 78 -0.98 -15.66 -21.35
CA ILE A 78 -0.94 -15.43 -22.77
C ILE A 78 0.02 -16.40 -23.44
N ASP A 79 1.18 -16.59 -22.86
CA ASP A 79 2.15 -17.52 -23.40
C ASP A 79 1.57 -18.92 -23.45
N SER A 80 0.88 -19.28 -22.39
CA SER A 80 0.29 -20.60 -22.33
C SER A 80 -0.70 -20.80 -23.45
N ASN A 81 -1.41 -19.75 -23.81
CA ASN A 81 -2.34 -19.89 -24.89
C ASN A 81 -1.66 -19.82 -26.18
N GLY A 82 -0.79 -18.97 -26.31
CA GLY A 82 -0.24 -18.75 -27.56
C GLY A 82 0.90 -19.50 -27.81
N GLY A 83 1.31 -19.96 -27.14
CA GLY A 83 2.14 -20.52 -27.45
C GLY A 83 3.04 -21.04 -27.08
N LYS A 84 3.04 -21.26 -26.92
CA LYS A 84 3.65 -21.64 -26.63
C LYS A 84 4.23 -21.74 -27.02
N SER A 85 4.28 -21.57 -27.07
CA SER A 85 4.67 -21.55 -27.62
C SER A 85 5.22 -21.52 -27.59
#